data_f64bcdbc84060ace7d1094d95ebe88c8
#
_entry.id   f64bcdbc84060ace7d1094d95ebe88c8
#
_cell.length_a   1.000
_cell.length_b   1.000
_cell.length_c   1.000
_cell.angle_alpha   90.00
_cell.angle_beta   90.00
_cell.angle_gamma   90.00
#
_symmetry.space_group_name_H-M   'P 1'
#
loop_
_entity.id
_entity.type
_entity.pdbx_description
1 polymer ?
#
loop_
_entity_poly.entity_id
_entity_poly.type
_entity_poly.pdbx_seq_one_letter_code
_entity_poly.pdbx_strand_id
1 'polypeptide(L)'
;RKGRYPADPYHRRRVFALLLVLLLVLTAIAWVARDGGPSAAASPAGASSAGVPGPSTHVAGCPVFPKSNPWNRDISKAPVDPRSDAYVRSIGLNDTLHADFGSGLYGDYGIPFRMVGRGQNKVPVHFTAYGSESDRGPYPVPLGTRIEGGSDNHVIVVQKGSCRLYEMYRARRGKGRWLADSGAKFDLRSNALRPAGWTSADAAGLPIYPG
;
A
#
# COMPACT_ATOMS: atom_id res chain seq x y z
N ARG A 1 6.17 -29.56 45.53
CA ARG A 1 6.86 -30.10 44.33
C ARG A 1 6.93 -28.97 43.31
N LYS A 2 8.11 -28.35 43.15
CA LYS A 2 8.37 -27.32 42.14
C LYS A 2 8.67 -28.02 40.81
N GLY A 3 7.77 -27.90 39.84
CA GLY A 3 7.99 -28.39 38.48
C GLY A 3 9.12 -27.60 37.79
N ARG A 4 10.15 -28.27 37.30
CA ARG A 4 11.16 -27.70 36.43
C ARG A 4 10.58 -27.60 35.02
N TYR A 5 10.46 -26.39 34.50
CA TYR A 5 10.18 -26.19 33.07
C TYR A 5 11.38 -26.64 32.23
N PRO A 6 11.18 -27.36 31.14
CA PRO A 6 12.27 -27.70 30.22
C PRO A 6 12.81 -26.44 29.57
N ALA A 7 14.14 -26.36 29.46
CA ALA A 7 14.81 -25.22 28.81
C ALA A 7 14.41 -25.10 27.33
N ASP A 8 13.92 -23.93 26.95
CA ASP A 8 13.46 -23.62 25.59
C ASP A 8 14.63 -23.75 24.57
N PRO A 9 14.54 -24.65 23.59
CA PRO A 9 15.59 -24.85 22.59
C PRO A 9 15.83 -23.63 21.70
N TYR A 10 14.87 -22.69 21.62
CA TYR A 10 15.01 -21.44 20.87
C TYR A 10 15.93 -20.43 21.55
N HIS A 11 16.11 -20.49 22.85
CA HIS A 11 16.97 -19.56 23.58
C HIS A 11 18.45 -19.75 23.21
N ARG A 12 18.90 -21.00 23.08
CA ARG A 12 20.27 -21.30 22.64
C ARG A 12 20.58 -20.83 21.23
N ARG A 13 19.64 -20.99 20.30
CA ARG A 13 19.82 -20.54 18.91
C ARG A 13 19.89 -19.02 18.78
N ARG A 14 19.11 -18.28 19.57
CA ARG A 14 19.15 -16.80 19.60
C ARG A 14 20.45 -16.26 20.17
N VAL A 15 20.97 -16.87 21.22
CA VAL A 15 22.25 -16.47 21.82
C VAL A 15 23.41 -16.73 20.85
N PHE A 16 23.42 -17.86 20.14
CA PHE A 16 24.45 -18.14 19.13
C PHE A 16 24.37 -17.17 17.93
N ALA A 17 23.18 -16.85 17.45
CA ALA A 17 23.01 -15.88 16.36
C ALA A 17 23.48 -14.47 16.75
N LEU A 18 23.18 -14.01 17.96
CA LEU A 18 23.63 -12.70 18.45
C LEU A 18 25.15 -12.63 18.63
N LEU A 19 25.79 -13.70 19.12
CA LEU A 19 27.26 -13.76 19.24
C LEU A 19 27.95 -13.74 17.87
N LEU A 20 27.38 -14.39 16.87
CA LEU A 20 27.92 -14.43 15.51
C LEU A 20 27.82 -13.05 14.83
N VAL A 21 26.70 -12.34 15.01
CA VAL A 21 26.51 -10.97 14.51
C VAL A 21 27.49 -10.02 15.21
N LEU A 22 27.68 -10.14 16.50
CA LEU A 22 28.62 -9.29 17.26
C LEU A 22 30.06 -9.51 16.78
N LEU A 23 30.46 -10.73 16.49
CA LEU A 23 31.78 -11.06 15.97
C LEU A 23 32.00 -10.46 14.57
N LEU A 24 31.00 -10.52 13.70
CA LEU A 24 31.04 -9.93 12.36
C LEU A 24 31.13 -8.41 12.39
N VAL A 25 30.43 -7.76 13.33
CA VAL A 25 30.49 -6.30 13.49
C VAL A 25 31.86 -5.87 14.01
N LEU A 26 32.44 -6.58 14.95
CA LEU A 26 33.78 -6.27 15.50
C LEU A 26 34.89 -6.47 14.44
N THR A 27 34.76 -7.48 13.57
CA THR A 27 35.72 -7.68 12.47
C THR A 27 35.61 -6.59 11.39
N ALA A 28 34.38 -6.13 11.09
CA ALA A 28 34.15 -5.03 10.16
C ALA A 28 34.71 -3.70 10.67
N ILE A 29 34.57 -3.40 11.96
CA ILE A 29 35.14 -2.18 12.58
C ILE A 29 36.69 -2.23 12.56
N ALA A 30 37.30 -3.39 12.78
CA ALA A 30 38.75 -3.54 12.73
C ALA A 30 39.31 -3.39 11.30
N TRP A 31 38.48 -3.68 10.28
CA TRP A 31 38.87 -3.54 8.88
C TRP A 31 38.82 -2.08 8.41
N VAL A 32 37.76 -1.33 8.82
CA VAL A 32 37.60 0.12 8.51
C VAL A 32 38.65 0.99 9.16
N ALA A 33 39.20 0.57 10.31
CA ALA A 33 40.26 1.32 11.01
C ALA A 33 41.67 1.13 10.38
N ARG A 34 41.81 0.21 9.42
CA ARG A 34 43.09 -0.13 8.78
C ARG A 34 43.36 0.58 7.46
N ASP A 35 42.28 0.96 6.77
CA ASP A 35 42.37 1.67 5.48
C ASP A 35 42.03 3.14 5.68
N GLY A 36 43.01 4.01 5.46
CA GLY A 36 42.98 5.46 5.66
C GLY A 36 41.74 6.11 5.06
N GLY A 37 41.28 7.16 5.74
CA GLY A 37 40.00 7.85 5.53
C GLY A 37 39.72 8.30 4.09
N PRO A 38 38.45 8.52 3.77
CA PRO A 38 38.03 8.84 2.40
C PRO A 38 38.54 10.23 2.00
N SER A 39 39.29 10.26 0.92
CA SER A 39 39.62 11.46 0.17
C SER A 39 38.33 12.15 -0.27
N ALA A 40 38.20 13.43 0.00
CA ALA A 40 37.09 14.25 -0.42
C ALA A 40 37.03 14.27 -1.97
N ALA A 41 36.12 13.49 -2.53
CA ALA A 41 35.80 13.55 -3.94
C ALA A 41 34.95 14.79 -4.22
N ALA A 42 35.48 15.64 -5.12
CA ALA A 42 34.80 16.82 -5.63
C ALA A 42 33.40 16.46 -6.17
N SER A 43 32.40 17.20 -5.74
CA SER A 43 31.03 17.09 -6.29
C SER A 43 31.06 17.39 -7.80
N PRO A 44 30.48 16.55 -8.65
CA PRO A 44 30.24 16.92 -10.04
C PRO A 44 29.15 17.97 -10.10
N ALA A 45 29.53 19.22 -10.45
CA ALA A 45 28.58 20.24 -10.86
C ALA A 45 27.87 19.79 -12.13
N GLY A 46 26.53 19.82 -12.13
CA GLY A 46 25.74 19.73 -13.35
C GLY A 46 24.97 18.44 -13.58
N ALA A 47 24.28 17.90 -12.58
CA ALA A 47 23.11 17.05 -12.86
C ALA A 47 21.94 17.97 -13.17
N SER A 48 21.63 18.14 -14.46
CA SER A 48 20.37 18.70 -14.92
C SER A 48 19.25 17.98 -14.20
N SER A 49 18.45 18.66 -13.40
CA SER A 49 17.25 18.13 -12.79
C SER A 49 16.25 17.82 -13.93
N ALA A 50 16.38 16.64 -14.52
CA ALA A 50 15.25 16.07 -15.22
C ALA A 50 14.12 16.06 -14.21
N GLY A 51 13.13 16.94 -14.40
CA GLY A 51 12.01 17.09 -13.49
C GLY A 51 11.42 15.70 -13.21
N VAL A 52 11.33 15.35 -11.93
CA VAL A 52 10.62 14.14 -11.52
C VAL A 52 9.24 14.24 -12.15
N PRO A 53 8.81 13.27 -12.99
CA PRO A 53 7.48 13.31 -13.56
C PRO A 53 6.50 13.46 -12.40
N GLY A 54 5.66 14.49 -12.45
CA GLY A 54 4.60 14.64 -11.46
C GLY A 54 3.73 13.38 -11.43
N PRO A 55 2.98 13.13 -10.34
CA PRO A 55 2.17 11.93 -10.21
C PRO A 55 1.32 11.74 -11.44
N SER A 56 1.34 10.52 -12.00
CA SER A 56 0.56 10.21 -13.19
C SER A 56 -0.92 10.34 -12.83
N THR A 57 -1.57 11.39 -13.34
CA THR A 57 -3.01 11.58 -13.19
C THR A 57 -3.83 10.62 -14.04
N HIS A 58 -3.18 9.67 -14.70
CA HIS A 58 -3.81 8.71 -15.60
C HIS A 58 -3.27 7.31 -15.38
N VAL A 59 -4.15 6.31 -15.39
CA VAL A 59 -3.82 4.90 -15.41
C VAL A 59 -4.53 4.21 -16.56
N ALA A 60 -3.78 3.51 -17.41
CA ALA A 60 -4.33 2.77 -18.55
C ALA A 60 -5.22 3.60 -19.48
N GLY A 61 -4.92 4.88 -19.67
CA GLY A 61 -5.72 5.82 -20.45
C GLY A 61 -6.97 6.36 -19.75
N CYS A 62 -7.13 6.03 -18.46
CA CYS A 62 -8.18 6.59 -17.62
C CYS A 62 -7.63 7.68 -16.69
N PRO A 63 -8.37 8.79 -16.46
CA PRO A 63 -7.97 9.71 -15.41
C PRO A 63 -8.05 9.02 -14.06
N VAL A 64 -7.20 9.41 -13.13
CA VAL A 64 -7.34 9.08 -11.72
C VAL A 64 -8.16 10.19 -11.08
N PHE A 65 -9.47 10.07 -11.22
CA PHE A 65 -10.49 11.05 -10.88
C PHE A 65 -10.41 12.38 -11.67
N PRO A 66 -11.47 13.20 -11.68
CA PRO A 66 -11.47 14.51 -12.30
C PRO A 66 -10.44 15.46 -11.68
N LYS A 67 -10.00 16.46 -12.43
CA LYS A 67 -9.12 17.53 -11.90
C LYS A 67 -9.71 18.26 -10.70
N SER A 68 -11.03 18.33 -10.60
CA SER A 68 -11.76 18.92 -9.46
C SER A 68 -11.83 18.00 -8.23
N ASN A 69 -11.35 16.76 -8.31
CA ASN A 69 -11.28 15.87 -7.17
C ASN A 69 -10.32 16.43 -6.12
N PRO A 70 -10.65 16.38 -4.82
CA PRO A 70 -9.73 16.80 -3.76
C PRO A 70 -8.35 16.15 -3.85
N TRP A 71 -8.27 14.91 -4.34
CA TRP A 71 -7.01 14.19 -4.55
C TRP A 71 -6.08 14.82 -5.58
N ASN A 72 -6.66 15.47 -6.61
CA ASN A 72 -5.92 16.14 -7.69
C ASN A 72 -5.71 17.64 -7.44
N ARG A 73 -6.11 18.12 -6.25
CA ARG A 73 -6.03 19.54 -5.93
C ARG A 73 -4.60 19.94 -5.57
N ASP A 74 -4.07 20.92 -6.27
CA ASP A 74 -2.81 21.56 -5.85
C ASP A 74 -3.05 22.39 -4.60
N ILE A 75 -2.42 21.98 -3.49
CA ILE A 75 -2.49 22.65 -2.19
C ILE A 75 -1.20 23.40 -1.82
N SER A 76 -0.24 23.50 -2.75
CA SER A 76 1.05 24.13 -2.49
C SER A 76 0.96 25.60 -2.05
N LYS A 77 -0.14 26.29 -2.44
CA LYS A 77 -0.45 27.67 -2.08
C LYS A 77 -1.64 27.81 -1.13
N ALA A 78 -2.13 26.70 -0.59
CA ALA A 78 -3.23 26.75 0.36
C ALA A 78 -2.74 27.32 1.72
N PRO A 79 -3.57 28.09 2.44
CA PRO A 79 -3.21 28.53 3.77
C PRO A 79 -3.01 27.33 4.69
N VAL A 80 -1.99 27.41 5.55
CA VAL A 80 -1.76 26.39 6.57
C VAL A 80 -2.88 26.47 7.62
N ASP A 81 -3.42 25.31 8.03
CA ASP A 81 -4.44 25.25 9.07
C ASP A 81 -3.90 25.86 10.38
N PRO A 82 -4.64 26.75 11.05
CA PRO A 82 -4.20 27.38 12.30
C PRO A 82 -3.82 26.38 13.40
N ARG A 83 -4.33 25.13 13.34
CA ARG A 83 -4.02 24.06 14.29
C ARG A 83 -2.92 23.11 13.81
N SER A 84 -2.27 23.41 12.68
CA SER A 84 -1.24 22.54 12.10
C SER A 84 -0.16 22.16 13.11
N ASP A 85 0.35 23.14 13.88
CA ASP A 85 1.33 22.88 14.92
C ASP A 85 0.82 21.95 16.03
N ALA A 86 -0.47 22.04 16.37
CA ALA A 86 -1.06 21.15 17.36
C ALA A 86 -1.15 19.72 16.84
N TYR A 87 -1.52 19.53 15.57
CA TYR A 87 -1.55 18.22 14.94
C TYR A 87 -0.16 17.60 14.86
N VAL A 88 0.84 18.35 14.41
CA VAL A 88 2.22 17.87 14.31
C VAL A 88 2.77 17.52 15.70
N ARG A 89 2.52 18.34 16.71
CA ARG A 89 2.92 18.01 18.10
C ARG A 89 2.22 16.75 18.63
N SER A 90 0.97 16.49 18.28
CA SER A 90 0.27 15.29 18.72
C SER A 90 0.78 14.02 18.07
N ILE A 91 1.34 14.11 16.86
CA ILE A 91 2.01 13.00 16.16
C ILE A 91 3.37 12.73 16.83
N GLY A 92 4.13 13.78 17.14
CA GLY A 92 5.47 13.72 17.72
C GLY A 92 6.48 14.43 16.84
N LEU A 93 7.07 15.51 17.35
CA LEU A 93 8.02 16.34 16.58
C LEU A 93 9.31 15.61 16.21
N ASN A 94 9.68 14.59 16.97
CA ASN A 94 10.91 13.82 16.80
C ASN A 94 10.65 12.43 16.20
N ASP A 95 9.40 12.10 15.92
CA ASP A 95 9.05 10.81 15.31
C ASP A 95 9.35 10.86 13.81
N THR A 96 9.89 9.78 13.30
CA THR A 96 10.17 9.64 11.86
C THR A 96 8.93 9.17 11.12
N LEU A 97 8.78 9.62 9.87
CA LEU A 97 7.77 9.07 8.99
C LEU A 97 8.13 7.62 8.65
N HIS A 98 7.17 6.73 8.81
CA HIS A 98 7.26 5.36 8.35
C HIS A 98 6.40 5.22 7.09
N ALA A 99 7.06 5.09 5.94
CA ALA A 99 6.39 4.96 4.66
C ALA A 99 6.23 3.48 4.31
N ASP A 100 5.00 3.00 4.30
CA ASP A 100 4.66 1.62 3.89
C ASP A 100 4.33 1.53 2.39
N PHE A 101 5.08 2.27 1.58
CA PHE A 101 4.98 2.19 0.13
C PHE A 101 5.81 1.03 -0.39
N GLY A 102 5.20 0.10 -1.10
CA GLY A 102 5.90 -1.03 -1.69
C GLY A 102 5.27 -1.49 -2.99
N SER A 103 6.08 -2.12 -3.84
CA SER A 103 5.61 -2.73 -5.10
C SER A 103 5.35 -4.24 -4.97
N GLY A 104 5.50 -4.81 -3.79
CA GLY A 104 5.42 -6.25 -3.56
C GLY A 104 6.60 -7.04 -4.14
N LEU A 105 7.69 -6.37 -4.56
CA LEU A 105 8.90 -7.02 -5.08
C LEU A 105 9.88 -7.43 -3.96
N TYR A 106 9.86 -6.73 -2.82
CA TYR A 106 10.80 -6.91 -1.71
C TYR A 106 10.11 -7.06 -0.35
N GLY A 107 8.98 -7.77 -0.33
CA GLY A 107 8.19 -7.97 0.89
C GLY A 107 6.70 -7.90 0.60
N ASP A 108 5.88 -8.09 1.63
CA ASP A 108 4.42 -8.10 1.51
C ASP A 108 3.79 -6.69 1.51
N TYR A 109 4.61 -5.65 1.34
CA TYR A 109 4.15 -4.26 1.31
C TYR A 109 3.60 -3.86 -0.06
N GLY A 110 2.60 -2.99 -0.04
CA GLY A 110 1.97 -2.43 -1.21
C GLY A 110 0.80 -3.27 -1.72
N ILE A 111 -0.24 -2.57 -2.14
CA ILE A 111 -1.46 -3.19 -2.66
C ILE A 111 -1.33 -3.39 -4.17
N PRO A 112 -1.26 -4.63 -4.67
CA PRO A 112 -1.14 -4.87 -6.10
C PRO A 112 -2.44 -4.51 -6.81
N PHE A 113 -2.36 -3.82 -7.95
CA PHE A 113 -3.51 -3.61 -8.80
C PHE A 113 -3.34 -4.28 -10.16
N ARG A 114 -4.45 -4.57 -10.83
CA ARG A 114 -4.48 -5.18 -12.16
C ARG A 114 -5.32 -4.34 -13.12
N MET A 115 -4.85 -4.21 -14.35
CA MET A 115 -5.61 -3.63 -15.44
C MET A 115 -6.25 -4.74 -16.29
N VAL A 116 -7.52 -4.56 -16.64
CA VAL A 116 -8.25 -5.47 -17.53
C VAL A 116 -8.91 -4.70 -18.68
N GLY A 117 -9.15 -5.38 -19.78
CA GLY A 117 -9.86 -4.81 -20.93
C GLY A 117 -11.37 -4.72 -20.69
N ARG A 118 -12.05 -3.95 -21.55
CA ARG A 118 -13.53 -3.81 -21.50
C ARG A 118 -14.26 -5.17 -21.67
N GLY A 119 -13.71 -6.07 -22.48
CA GLY A 119 -14.25 -7.41 -22.72
C GLY A 119 -13.88 -8.45 -21.66
N GLN A 120 -13.29 -8.07 -20.54
CA GLN A 120 -12.96 -9.02 -19.47
C GLN A 120 -14.21 -9.70 -18.93
N ASN A 121 -14.21 -11.03 -18.93
CA ASN A 121 -15.28 -11.82 -18.35
C ASN A 121 -15.48 -11.46 -16.88
N LYS A 122 -16.74 -11.31 -16.51
CA LYS A 122 -17.12 -11.00 -15.13
C LYS A 122 -17.21 -12.26 -14.29
N VAL A 123 -16.73 -12.17 -13.05
CA VAL A 123 -16.74 -13.27 -12.07
C VAL A 123 -17.72 -12.91 -10.95
N PRO A 124 -18.57 -13.83 -10.51
CA PRO A 124 -19.45 -13.62 -9.37
C PRO A 124 -18.66 -13.25 -8.10
N VAL A 125 -19.21 -12.36 -7.29
CA VAL A 125 -18.66 -11.98 -5.97
C VAL A 125 -19.74 -12.27 -4.93
N HIS A 126 -19.37 -12.97 -3.87
CA HIS A 126 -20.21 -13.20 -2.70
C HIS A 126 -19.62 -12.44 -1.51
N PHE A 127 -20.40 -11.54 -0.92
CA PHE A 127 -19.98 -10.78 0.23
C PHE A 127 -20.33 -11.51 1.53
N THR A 128 -19.37 -11.56 2.46
CA THR A 128 -19.46 -12.36 3.69
C THR A 128 -19.67 -11.52 4.94
N ALA A 129 -19.52 -10.17 4.86
CA ALA A 129 -19.75 -9.28 5.98
C ALA A 129 -20.59 -8.05 5.60
N TYR A 130 -20.10 -7.15 4.74
CA TYR A 130 -20.73 -5.85 4.46
C TYR A 130 -21.51 -5.87 3.14
N GLY A 131 -22.27 -6.94 2.88
CA GLY A 131 -22.99 -7.12 1.61
C GLY A 131 -24.04 -6.05 1.35
N SER A 132 -24.70 -5.51 2.36
CA SER A 132 -25.66 -4.41 2.26
C SER A 132 -25.05 -3.08 1.87
N GLU A 133 -23.74 -2.91 2.14
CA GLU A 133 -22.96 -1.72 1.85
C GLU A 133 -22.02 -1.91 0.65
N SER A 134 -22.18 -3.00 -0.09
CA SER A 134 -21.32 -3.36 -1.20
C SER A 134 -22.04 -3.26 -2.54
N ASP A 135 -21.30 -2.85 -3.58
CA ASP A 135 -21.80 -2.87 -4.95
C ASP A 135 -21.89 -4.32 -5.46
N ARG A 136 -23.10 -4.77 -5.78
CA ARG A 136 -23.33 -6.16 -6.20
C ARG A 136 -22.50 -6.54 -7.43
N GLY A 137 -21.97 -7.77 -7.41
CA GLY A 137 -21.31 -8.40 -8.56
C GLY A 137 -22.25 -8.64 -9.76
N PRO A 138 -21.74 -9.26 -10.84
CA PRO A 138 -20.37 -9.75 -10.99
C PRO A 138 -19.36 -8.66 -11.32
N TYR A 139 -18.06 -8.90 -11.00
CA TYR A 139 -16.96 -7.98 -11.27
C TYR A 139 -16.04 -8.52 -12.37
N PRO A 140 -15.42 -7.64 -13.21
CA PRO A 140 -14.45 -8.06 -14.22
C PRO A 140 -13.06 -8.33 -13.58
N VAL A 141 -13.07 -9.14 -12.53
CA VAL A 141 -11.87 -9.46 -11.73
C VAL A 141 -11.54 -10.94 -11.95
N PRO A 142 -10.52 -11.27 -12.79
CA PRO A 142 -10.12 -12.65 -13.00
C PRO A 142 -9.72 -13.34 -11.70
N LEU A 143 -10.05 -14.63 -11.55
CA LEU A 143 -9.67 -15.40 -10.35
C LEU A 143 -8.16 -15.51 -10.15
N GLY A 144 -7.35 -15.33 -11.21
CA GLY A 144 -5.89 -15.26 -11.14
C GLY A 144 -5.34 -13.89 -10.75
N THR A 145 -6.18 -12.89 -10.36
CA THR A 145 -5.70 -11.60 -9.89
C THR A 145 -4.96 -11.76 -8.57
N ARG A 146 -3.79 -11.10 -8.43
CA ARG A 146 -3.01 -11.12 -7.19
C ARG A 146 -3.84 -10.50 -6.07
N ILE A 147 -3.80 -11.14 -4.91
CA ILE A 147 -4.35 -10.65 -3.66
C ILE A 147 -3.19 -10.02 -2.90
N GLU A 148 -3.44 -8.92 -2.21
CA GLU A 148 -2.49 -8.31 -1.29
C GLU A 148 -2.04 -9.32 -0.22
N GLY A 149 -0.79 -9.20 0.23
CA GLY A 149 -0.29 -9.90 1.42
C GLY A 149 -0.89 -9.34 2.71
N GLY A 150 -0.65 -10.03 3.82
CA GLY A 150 -1.14 -9.58 5.13
C GLY A 150 -2.58 -9.97 5.42
N SER A 151 -3.25 -9.20 6.31
CA SER A 151 -4.59 -9.51 6.83
C SER A 151 -5.74 -8.96 5.99
N ASP A 152 -5.50 -7.88 5.25
CA ASP A 152 -6.55 -7.12 4.58
C ASP A 152 -6.90 -7.69 3.22
N ASN A 153 -5.95 -8.37 2.57
CA ASN A 153 -6.19 -9.14 1.37
C ASN A 153 -6.96 -8.36 0.28
N HIS A 154 -6.54 -7.12 0.04
CA HIS A 154 -7.18 -6.29 -0.97
C HIS A 154 -6.98 -6.86 -2.38
N VAL A 155 -7.98 -6.64 -3.22
CA VAL A 155 -7.90 -6.87 -4.66
C VAL A 155 -8.40 -5.63 -5.37
N ILE A 156 -7.53 -5.04 -6.21
CA ILE A 156 -7.81 -3.82 -6.98
C ILE A 156 -7.73 -4.12 -8.47
N VAL A 157 -8.76 -3.74 -9.22
CA VAL A 157 -8.80 -3.87 -10.68
C VAL A 157 -9.31 -2.59 -11.33
N VAL A 158 -8.56 -2.08 -12.29
CA VAL A 158 -8.97 -0.98 -13.17
C VAL A 158 -9.39 -1.54 -14.53
N GLN A 159 -10.62 -1.28 -14.96
CA GLN A 159 -11.12 -1.67 -16.27
C GLN A 159 -10.90 -0.55 -17.29
N LYS A 160 -10.01 -0.80 -18.26
CA LYS A 160 -9.72 0.11 -19.37
C LYS A 160 -10.98 0.42 -20.19
N GLY A 161 -11.04 1.61 -20.75
CA GLY A 161 -12.12 2.06 -21.63
C GLY A 161 -13.43 2.43 -20.91
N SER A 162 -13.84 1.69 -19.87
CA SER A 162 -14.93 2.09 -19.00
C SER A 162 -14.46 3.01 -17.87
N CYS A 163 -13.16 3.02 -17.57
CA CYS A 163 -12.53 3.71 -16.44
C CYS A 163 -13.24 3.42 -15.10
N ARG A 164 -13.60 2.16 -14.92
CA ARG A 164 -14.18 1.67 -13.68
C ARG A 164 -13.10 1.03 -12.82
N LEU A 165 -13.07 1.42 -11.57
CA LEU A 165 -12.28 0.81 -10.51
C LEU A 165 -13.16 -0.18 -9.74
N TYR A 166 -12.61 -1.34 -9.43
CA TYR A 166 -13.22 -2.37 -8.62
C TYR A 166 -12.27 -2.72 -7.49
N GLU A 167 -12.75 -2.67 -6.27
CA GLU A 167 -11.99 -2.97 -5.07
C GLU A 167 -12.75 -3.98 -4.22
N MET A 168 -12.00 -4.88 -3.57
CA MET A 168 -12.54 -5.84 -2.62
C MET A 168 -11.66 -5.91 -1.38
N TYR A 169 -12.28 -6.03 -0.22
CA TYR A 169 -11.63 -6.20 1.08
C TYR A 169 -11.77 -7.64 1.55
N ARG A 170 -10.71 -8.18 2.17
CA ARG A 170 -10.59 -9.57 2.62
C ARG A 170 -11.00 -10.57 1.55
N ALA A 171 -10.51 -10.32 0.34
CA ALA A 171 -10.83 -11.13 -0.82
C ALA A 171 -10.13 -12.48 -0.75
N ARG A 172 -10.88 -13.53 -1.12
CA ARG A 172 -10.38 -14.89 -1.24
C ARG A 172 -11.02 -15.60 -2.40
N ARG A 173 -10.32 -16.55 -2.98
CA ARG A 173 -10.84 -17.34 -4.10
C ARG A 173 -11.77 -18.41 -3.60
N GLY A 174 -12.96 -18.51 -4.20
CA GLY A 174 -13.88 -19.64 -4.06
C GLY A 174 -13.99 -20.43 -5.37
N LYS A 175 -14.81 -21.46 -5.39
CA LYS A 175 -15.08 -22.27 -6.59
C LYS A 175 -15.83 -21.42 -7.62
N GLY A 176 -15.14 -20.94 -8.65
CA GLY A 176 -15.70 -20.13 -9.73
C GLY A 176 -16.19 -18.73 -9.31
N ARG A 177 -15.82 -18.24 -8.15
CA ARG A 177 -16.25 -16.93 -7.62
C ARG A 177 -15.21 -16.29 -6.71
N TRP A 178 -15.40 -15.03 -6.44
CA TRP A 178 -14.73 -14.33 -5.34
C TRP A 178 -15.61 -14.39 -4.08
N LEU A 179 -14.95 -14.51 -2.93
CA LEU A 179 -15.52 -14.27 -1.61
C LEU A 179 -14.82 -13.02 -1.08
N ALA A 180 -15.55 -12.06 -0.55
CA ALA A 180 -14.98 -10.85 0.02
C ALA A 180 -15.87 -10.34 1.16
N ASP A 181 -15.31 -9.58 2.10
CA ASP A 181 -16.13 -9.00 3.16
C ASP A 181 -16.88 -7.77 2.64
N SER A 182 -16.25 -6.95 1.80
CA SER A 182 -16.89 -5.84 1.09
C SER A 182 -16.38 -5.72 -0.35
N GLY A 183 -17.09 -4.93 -1.15
CA GLY A 183 -16.67 -4.58 -2.50
C GLY A 183 -17.28 -3.29 -3.01
N ALA A 184 -16.48 -2.53 -3.76
CA ALA A 184 -16.85 -1.22 -4.26
C ALA A 184 -16.55 -1.06 -5.74
N LYS A 185 -17.34 -0.22 -6.41
CA LYS A 185 -17.16 0.23 -7.78
C LYS A 185 -17.09 1.75 -7.80
N PHE A 186 -16.04 2.28 -8.39
CA PHE A 186 -15.89 3.71 -8.59
C PHE A 186 -15.77 4.03 -10.08
N ASP A 187 -16.27 5.19 -10.47
CA ASP A 187 -16.01 5.76 -11.78
C ASP A 187 -14.85 6.75 -11.67
N LEU A 188 -13.71 6.40 -12.24
CA LEU A 188 -12.52 7.27 -12.22
C LEU A 188 -12.69 8.61 -12.97
N ARG A 189 -13.83 8.82 -13.64
CA ARG A 189 -14.20 10.08 -14.30
C ARG A 189 -15.16 10.92 -13.46
N SER A 190 -15.52 10.49 -12.26
CA SER A 190 -16.56 11.11 -11.45
C SER A 190 -16.08 11.36 -10.02
N ASN A 191 -16.61 12.42 -9.41
CA ASN A 191 -16.47 12.70 -7.98
C ASN A 191 -17.66 12.16 -7.17
N ALA A 192 -18.49 11.31 -7.77
CA ALA A 192 -19.62 10.74 -7.06
C ALA A 192 -19.14 9.89 -5.88
N LEU A 193 -19.68 10.19 -4.71
CA LEU A 193 -19.45 9.42 -3.50
C LEU A 193 -20.39 8.21 -3.45
N ARG A 194 -20.02 7.22 -2.67
CA ARG A 194 -20.90 6.12 -2.30
C ARG A 194 -22.04 6.62 -1.38
N PRO A 195 -23.13 5.87 -1.23
CA PRO A 195 -24.17 6.22 -0.26
C PRO A 195 -23.57 6.49 1.13
N ALA A 196 -24.09 7.50 1.82
CA ALA A 196 -23.63 7.86 3.16
C ALA A 196 -23.71 6.66 4.12
N GLY A 197 -22.65 6.44 4.88
CA GLY A 197 -22.54 5.31 5.81
C GLY A 197 -22.12 3.98 5.18
N TRP A 198 -21.96 3.92 3.86
CA TRP A 198 -21.46 2.71 3.22
C TRP A 198 -19.94 2.63 3.33
N THR A 199 -19.45 1.44 3.67
CA THR A 199 -18.03 1.10 3.55
C THR A 199 -17.63 0.83 2.08
N SER A 200 -16.34 0.70 1.84
CA SER A 200 -15.77 0.19 0.57
C SER A 200 -14.76 -0.91 0.89
N ALA A 201 -13.66 -0.99 0.17
CA ALA A 201 -12.48 -1.70 0.63
C ALA A 201 -11.72 -0.89 1.70
N ASP A 202 -11.91 0.44 1.73
CA ASP A 202 -11.58 1.34 2.84
C ASP A 202 -12.81 1.54 3.74
N ALA A 203 -12.60 1.61 5.06
CA ALA A 203 -13.66 1.74 6.06
C ALA A 203 -14.47 3.04 5.91
N ALA A 204 -13.89 4.10 5.37
CA ALA A 204 -14.55 5.39 5.14
C ALA A 204 -15.42 5.43 3.87
N GLY A 205 -15.51 4.35 3.12
CA GLY A 205 -16.25 4.31 1.86
C GLY A 205 -15.56 5.03 0.70
N LEU A 206 -14.28 5.34 0.84
CA LEU A 206 -13.45 5.95 -0.19
C LEU A 206 -12.73 4.89 -1.02
N PRO A 207 -12.20 5.21 -2.21
CA PRO A 207 -11.35 4.31 -2.95
C PRO A 207 -9.96 4.22 -2.30
N ILE A 208 -9.40 3.02 -2.20
CA ILE A 208 -8.00 2.81 -1.80
C ILE A 208 -7.07 3.27 -2.92
N TYR A 209 -7.39 2.89 -4.16
CA TYR A 209 -6.70 3.43 -5.32
C TYR A 209 -7.14 4.89 -5.55
N PRO A 210 -6.24 5.85 -5.67
CA PRO A 210 -4.83 5.80 -6.05
C PRO A 210 -3.85 5.95 -4.89
N GLY A 211 -4.23 5.64 -3.67
CA GLY A 211 -3.42 5.80 -2.46
C GLY A 211 -2.10 5.05 -2.44
#